data_994db171f1643dbbd037dbda7d76aba6
#
_entry.id   994db171f1643dbbd037dbda7d76aba6
#
_cell.length_a   1.000
_cell.length_b   1.000
_cell.length_c   1.000
_cell.angle_alpha   90.00
_cell.angle_beta   90.00
_cell.angle_gamma   90.00
#
_symmetry.space_group_name_H-M   'P 1'
#
loop_
_entity.id
_entity.type
_entity.pdbx_description
1 polymer ?
#
loop_
_entity_poly.entity_id
_entity_poly.type
_entity_poly.pdbx_seq_one_letter_code
_entity_poly.pdbx_strand_id
1 'polypeptide(L)'
;MKDYTAEVHGCHAFDATGALTTPVYLSATFRHPAFRQSTGYDYSRVANPTRSDFEKAIALLEGGERAWALSSGMAAINLVFALCAPGDHVLLPEDLYGGTVRLANDIYSRYGIDFEYIDMRDTSLVEAKMRETTKMIFIETPPNPMMFITDIRALAAVAHAHGALLVADNTFLSPHAQKPLTLGADIVVESATKYLCGHNDVICGTLAVRDADSDLAKRIELLVKSEGPNLSPMDSWLMLRSLKTLGVRVERQAENALAIAEWLLTRPEVTEVYYPGLANHPGRALHESQSTGYGGMISFKVKTSAIAQNVLAHLRLIAFAESLGGVESLLTYPLVQTHAEMPHELIARTGLDDRLLRLSVGLEDVEDLKEDLAQALEKAARA
;
A
#
# COMPACT_ATOMS: atom_id res chain seq x y z
N MET A 1 14.99 -17.37 3.27
CA MET A 1 14.55 -17.80 1.91
C MET A 1 14.66 -16.55 1.02
N LYS A 2 15.03 -16.68 -0.27
CA LYS A 2 15.03 -15.53 -1.20
C LYS A 2 13.60 -15.22 -1.64
N ASP A 3 13.32 -13.97 -2.03
CA ASP A 3 11.96 -13.45 -2.24
C ASP A 3 11.11 -14.30 -3.20
N TYR A 4 11.54 -14.58 -4.41
CA TYR A 4 10.82 -15.45 -5.34
C TYR A 4 10.46 -16.83 -4.78
N THR A 5 11.37 -17.43 -4.00
CA THR A 5 11.11 -18.72 -3.35
C THR A 5 10.09 -18.54 -2.21
N ALA A 6 10.17 -17.43 -1.48
CA ALA A 6 9.22 -17.11 -0.42
C ALA A 6 7.81 -16.84 -0.95
N GLU A 7 7.68 -16.14 -2.08
CA GLU A 7 6.41 -15.90 -2.76
C GLU A 7 5.73 -17.21 -3.20
N VAL A 8 6.50 -18.16 -3.71
CA VAL A 8 5.96 -19.44 -4.22
C VAL A 8 5.68 -20.44 -3.10
N HIS A 9 6.54 -20.50 -2.07
CA HIS A 9 6.56 -21.59 -1.09
C HIS A 9 6.41 -21.14 0.37
N GLY A 10 6.49 -19.84 0.66
CA GLY A 10 6.63 -19.34 2.03
C GLY A 10 5.47 -19.63 2.98
N CYS A 11 4.32 -20.03 2.46
CA CYS A 11 3.12 -20.26 3.24
C CYS A 11 2.74 -21.75 3.38
N HIS A 12 3.38 -22.66 2.64
CA HIS A 12 2.84 -24.00 2.49
C HIS A 12 3.49 -25.00 3.45
N ALA A 13 2.69 -25.47 4.43
CA ALA A 13 2.95 -26.74 5.11
C ALA A 13 2.12 -27.82 4.39
N PHE A 14 2.79 -28.87 3.88
CA PHE A 14 2.08 -30.01 3.29
C PHE A 14 1.10 -30.60 4.30
N ASP A 15 -0.17 -30.69 3.90
CA ASP A 15 -1.18 -31.37 4.71
C ASP A 15 -1.08 -32.90 4.57
N ALA A 16 -1.96 -33.63 5.28
CA ALA A 16 -1.95 -35.10 5.24
C ALA A 16 -2.30 -35.68 3.85
N THR A 17 -2.81 -34.85 2.91
CA THR A 17 -3.12 -35.28 1.54
C THR A 17 -1.97 -35.06 0.57
N GLY A 18 -0.96 -34.27 0.96
CA GLY A 18 0.14 -33.86 0.10
C GLY A 18 -0.26 -32.84 -0.98
N ALA A 19 -1.36 -32.11 -0.78
CA ALA A 19 -1.81 -31.08 -1.71
C ALA A 19 -0.76 -29.98 -1.87
N LEU A 20 -0.44 -29.58 -3.11
CA LEU A 20 0.48 -28.47 -3.39
C LEU A 20 -0.15 -27.10 -3.20
N THR A 21 -1.46 -27.02 -3.12
CA THR A 21 -2.22 -25.78 -2.91
C THR A 21 -2.93 -25.89 -1.58
N THR A 22 -2.88 -24.82 -0.78
CA THR A 22 -3.64 -24.74 0.49
C THR A 22 -5.12 -25.03 0.25
N PRO A 23 -5.76 -25.96 0.99
CA PRO A 23 -7.19 -26.18 0.90
C PRO A 23 -8.00 -24.97 1.37
N VAL A 24 -9.20 -24.80 0.80
CA VAL A 24 -10.15 -23.76 1.25
C VAL A 24 -11.04 -24.30 2.35
N TYR A 25 -10.90 -23.79 3.56
CA TYR A 25 -11.74 -24.17 4.71
C TYR A 25 -12.92 -23.22 4.86
N LEU A 26 -14.04 -23.53 4.17
CA LEU A 26 -15.29 -22.76 4.25
C LEU A 26 -16.12 -23.15 5.50
N SER A 27 -15.51 -23.03 6.67
CA SER A 27 -16.15 -23.34 7.95
C SER A 27 -16.14 -22.11 8.85
N ALA A 28 -17.29 -21.77 9.44
CA ALA A 28 -17.37 -20.71 10.46
C ALA A 28 -16.91 -21.21 11.83
N THR A 29 -17.08 -22.49 12.15
CA THR A 29 -16.79 -23.08 13.46
C THR A 29 -16.10 -24.42 13.32
N PHE A 30 -15.34 -24.81 14.33
CA PHE A 30 -14.56 -26.05 14.35
C PHE A 30 -14.89 -26.87 15.59
N ARG A 31 -14.82 -28.21 15.45
CA ARG A 31 -15.10 -29.15 16.54
C ARG A 31 -13.94 -29.20 17.51
N HIS A 32 -14.20 -29.06 18.80
CA HIS A 32 -13.24 -29.34 19.85
C HIS A 32 -13.04 -30.85 20.05
N PRO A 33 -11.83 -31.38 20.16
CA PRO A 33 -11.57 -32.79 20.45
C PRO A 33 -12.11 -33.24 21.80
N ALA A 34 -12.02 -32.37 22.84
CA ALA A 34 -12.52 -32.62 24.17
C ALA A 34 -12.71 -31.30 24.95
N PHE A 35 -13.26 -31.38 26.17
CA PHE A 35 -13.40 -30.22 27.05
C PHE A 35 -12.05 -29.55 27.30
N ARG A 36 -11.97 -28.22 27.07
CA ARG A 36 -10.76 -27.40 27.13
C ARG A 36 -9.62 -27.82 26.20
N GLN A 37 -9.94 -28.55 25.12
CA GLN A 37 -8.97 -28.87 24.07
C GLN A 37 -9.42 -28.24 22.77
N SER A 38 -8.47 -27.63 22.07
CA SER A 38 -8.67 -27.05 20.72
C SER A 38 -7.70 -27.68 19.74
N THR A 39 -8.04 -27.67 18.45
CA THR A 39 -7.15 -28.02 17.35
C THR A 39 -6.26 -26.83 16.94
N GLY A 40 -6.40 -25.68 17.60
CA GLY A 40 -5.83 -24.38 17.21
C GLY A 40 -6.82 -23.52 16.43
N TYR A 41 -7.94 -24.09 16.00
CA TYR A 41 -9.02 -23.38 15.31
C TYR A 41 -10.35 -23.66 16.02
N ASP A 42 -11.04 -22.61 16.43
CA ASP A 42 -12.31 -22.67 17.13
C ASP A 42 -13.43 -21.98 16.34
N TYR A 43 -13.11 -20.80 15.80
CA TYR A 43 -14.06 -19.95 15.08
C TYR A 43 -13.33 -19.08 14.05
N SER A 44 -13.84 -19.05 12.80
CA SER A 44 -13.15 -18.42 11.66
C SER A 44 -12.95 -16.91 11.78
N ARG A 45 -13.77 -16.20 12.57
CA ARG A 45 -13.50 -14.80 12.88
C ARG A 45 -12.17 -14.63 13.64
N VAL A 46 -11.80 -15.58 14.49
CA VAL A 46 -10.53 -15.54 15.24
C VAL A 46 -9.39 -16.10 14.38
N ALA A 47 -9.54 -17.34 13.90
CA ALA A 47 -8.54 -17.99 13.05
C ALA A 47 -9.21 -18.96 12.06
N ASN A 48 -8.69 -19.00 10.83
CA ASN A 48 -9.13 -19.94 9.80
C ASN A 48 -7.88 -20.52 9.11
N PRO A 49 -7.79 -21.84 8.85
CA PRO A 49 -6.56 -22.43 8.30
C PRO A 49 -6.09 -21.78 6.99
N THR A 50 -7.02 -21.51 6.05
CA THR A 50 -6.67 -20.87 4.77
C THR A 50 -6.15 -19.43 4.96
N ARG A 51 -6.82 -18.64 5.81
CA ARG A 51 -6.38 -17.28 6.12
C ARG A 51 -5.06 -17.28 6.87
N SER A 52 -4.85 -18.20 7.80
CA SER A 52 -3.60 -18.32 8.56
C SER A 52 -2.40 -18.62 7.66
N ASP A 53 -2.57 -19.36 6.58
CA ASP A 53 -1.50 -19.60 5.62
C ASP A 53 -1.16 -18.32 4.83
N PHE A 54 -2.16 -17.52 4.45
CA PHE A 54 -1.92 -16.22 3.83
C PHE A 54 -1.22 -15.26 4.80
N GLU A 55 -1.66 -15.19 6.06
CA GLU A 55 -1.04 -14.36 7.11
C GLU A 55 0.43 -14.73 7.32
N LYS A 56 0.77 -16.02 7.35
CA LYS A 56 2.18 -16.50 7.44
C LYS A 56 3.00 -16.07 6.22
N ALA A 57 2.42 -16.17 5.02
CA ALA A 57 3.11 -15.73 3.80
C ALA A 57 3.45 -14.24 3.86
N ILE A 58 2.50 -13.40 4.26
CA ILE A 58 2.71 -11.96 4.40
C ILE A 58 3.77 -11.65 5.47
N ALA A 59 3.69 -12.29 6.65
CA ALA A 59 4.71 -12.10 7.69
C ALA A 59 6.12 -12.40 7.17
N LEU A 60 6.28 -13.53 6.47
CA LEU A 60 7.57 -13.91 5.88
C LEU A 60 8.05 -12.91 4.82
N LEU A 61 7.17 -12.47 3.92
CA LEU A 61 7.51 -11.55 2.83
C LEU A 61 7.91 -10.17 3.36
N GLU A 62 7.21 -9.65 4.37
CA GLU A 62 7.53 -8.39 5.02
C GLU A 62 8.78 -8.47 5.94
N GLY A 63 9.31 -9.67 6.19
CA GLY A 63 10.42 -9.87 7.12
C GLY A 63 10.02 -9.74 8.58
N GLY A 64 8.75 -9.99 8.89
CA GLY A 64 8.18 -10.04 10.23
C GLY A 64 7.85 -11.45 10.69
N GLU A 65 7.30 -11.57 11.90
CA GLU A 65 6.90 -12.86 12.50
C GLU A 65 5.38 -13.04 12.58
N ARG A 66 4.62 -11.95 12.54
CA ARG A 66 3.16 -11.99 12.62
C ARG A 66 2.54 -11.03 11.60
N ALA A 67 1.47 -11.51 10.93
CA ALA A 67 0.62 -10.68 10.09
C ALA A 67 -0.86 -11.05 10.27
N TRP A 68 -1.74 -10.14 9.87
CA TRP A 68 -3.19 -10.31 9.85
C TRP A 68 -3.74 -9.95 8.47
N ALA A 69 -4.62 -10.79 7.96
CA ALA A 69 -5.33 -10.58 6.71
C ALA A 69 -6.73 -10.01 6.99
N LEU A 70 -7.01 -8.85 6.44
CA LEU A 70 -8.12 -7.97 6.78
C LEU A 70 -9.02 -7.73 5.57
N SER A 71 -10.25 -7.32 5.81
CA SER A 71 -11.28 -7.12 4.79
C SER A 71 -10.99 -5.97 3.80
N SER A 72 -10.05 -5.07 4.11
CA SER A 72 -9.61 -3.98 3.23
C SER A 72 -8.34 -3.29 3.76
N GLY A 73 -7.66 -2.52 2.91
CA GLY A 73 -6.57 -1.64 3.36
C GLY A 73 -7.04 -0.63 4.41
N MET A 74 -8.24 -0.08 4.26
CA MET A 74 -8.82 0.80 5.27
C MET A 74 -9.06 0.12 6.61
N ALA A 75 -9.36 -1.18 6.63
CA ALA A 75 -9.45 -1.95 7.87
C ALA A 75 -8.09 -2.09 8.56
N ALA A 76 -6.98 -2.20 7.78
CA ALA A 76 -5.63 -2.20 8.33
C ALA A 76 -5.28 -0.84 8.96
N ILE A 77 -5.54 0.26 8.28
CA ILE A 77 -5.31 1.61 8.80
C ILE A 77 -6.19 1.89 10.03
N ASN A 78 -7.45 1.43 10.02
CA ASN A 78 -8.35 1.55 11.17
C ASN A 78 -7.76 0.87 12.42
N LEU A 79 -7.23 -0.34 12.29
CA LEU A 79 -6.58 -1.04 13.40
C LEU A 79 -5.35 -0.30 13.93
N VAL A 80 -4.59 0.35 13.06
CA VAL A 80 -3.45 1.19 13.46
C VAL A 80 -3.92 2.37 14.30
N PHE A 81 -4.93 3.11 13.87
CA PHE A 81 -5.45 4.24 14.64
C PHE A 81 -6.16 3.80 15.93
N ALA A 82 -6.74 2.58 15.95
CA ALA A 82 -7.32 1.99 17.18
C ALA A 82 -6.27 1.62 18.25
N LEU A 83 -4.97 1.71 17.94
CA LEU A 83 -3.90 1.62 18.94
C LEU A 83 -3.78 2.90 19.79
N CYS A 84 -4.31 4.03 19.31
CA CYS A 84 -4.28 5.31 20.00
C CYS A 84 -5.38 5.41 21.06
N ALA A 85 -5.13 6.25 22.06
CA ALA A 85 -6.07 6.62 23.10
C ALA A 85 -6.42 8.12 22.99
N PRO A 86 -7.52 8.59 23.61
CA PRO A 86 -7.83 10.02 23.67
C PRO A 86 -6.66 10.83 24.26
N GLY A 87 -6.23 11.87 23.55
CA GLY A 87 -5.08 12.71 23.89
C GLY A 87 -3.78 12.33 23.20
N ASP A 88 -3.73 11.15 22.54
CA ASP A 88 -2.57 10.79 21.73
C ASP A 88 -2.45 11.68 20.49
N HIS A 89 -1.22 11.96 20.11
CA HIS A 89 -0.85 12.69 18.90
C HIS A 89 -0.28 11.76 17.83
N VAL A 90 -0.65 12.00 16.57
CA VAL A 90 -0.20 11.22 15.40
C VAL A 90 0.32 12.19 14.33
N LEU A 91 1.55 11.96 13.86
CA LEU A 91 2.11 12.66 12.72
C LEU A 91 1.77 11.91 11.42
N LEU A 92 1.18 12.62 10.46
CA LEU A 92 0.81 12.13 9.14
C LEU A 92 1.52 12.92 8.03
N PRO A 93 1.85 12.30 6.87
CA PRO A 93 2.37 13.05 5.75
C PRO A 93 1.29 13.96 5.13
N GLU A 94 1.70 15.09 4.57
CA GLU A 94 0.81 15.98 3.80
C GLU A 94 0.30 15.31 2.53
N ASP A 95 1.16 14.50 1.87
CA ASP A 95 0.82 13.68 0.71
C ASP A 95 0.45 12.28 1.21
N LEU A 96 -0.84 12.00 1.28
CA LEU A 96 -1.38 10.80 1.90
C LEU A 96 -2.66 10.37 1.19
N TYR A 97 -2.94 9.08 1.16
CA TYR A 97 -4.18 8.56 0.62
C TYR A 97 -5.42 9.22 1.26
N GLY A 98 -6.33 9.76 0.43
CA GLY A 98 -7.52 10.49 0.90
C GLY A 98 -8.40 9.72 1.87
N GLY A 99 -8.48 8.39 1.75
CA GLY A 99 -9.19 7.53 2.70
C GLY A 99 -8.61 7.58 4.12
N THR A 100 -7.28 7.64 4.23
CA THR A 100 -6.58 7.78 5.53
C THR A 100 -6.86 9.14 6.15
N VAL A 101 -6.83 10.21 5.34
CA VAL A 101 -7.17 11.56 5.78
C VAL A 101 -8.60 11.62 6.31
N ARG A 102 -9.57 11.07 5.56
CA ARG A 102 -10.97 10.99 5.99
C ARG A 102 -11.13 10.21 7.30
N LEU A 103 -10.46 9.06 7.43
CA LEU A 103 -10.51 8.26 8.66
C LEU A 103 -9.97 9.03 9.87
N ALA A 104 -8.85 9.73 9.70
CA ALA A 104 -8.25 10.56 10.74
C ALA A 104 -9.17 11.73 11.13
N ASN A 105 -9.57 12.55 10.16
CA ASN A 105 -10.27 13.80 10.42
C ASN A 105 -11.74 13.62 10.82
N ASP A 106 -12.48 12.72 10.17
CA ASP A 106 -13.92 12.60 10.34
C ASP A 106 -14.32 11.55 11.38
N ILE A 107 -13.43 10.61 11.67
CA ILE A 107 -13.72 9.51 12.60
C ILE A 107 -12.87 9.64 13.87
N TYR A 108 -11.54 9.50 13.78
CA TYR A 108 -10.70 9.37 14.96
C TYR A 108 -10.45 10.69 15.70
N SER A 109 -10.50 11.85 15.05
CA SER A 109 -10.47 13.15 15.73
C SER A 109 -11.62 13.31 16.74
N ARG A 110 -12.78 12.69 16.47
CA ARG A 110 -13.94 12.70 17.39
C ARG A 110 -13.72 11.89 18.67
N TYR A 111 -12.74 10.99 18.65
CA TYR A 111 -12.33 10.23 19.82
C TYR A 111 -11.17 10.89 20.58
N GLY A 112 -10.83 12.14 20.22
CA GLY A 112 -9.83 12.95 20.90
C GLY A 112 -8.39 12.62 20.53
N ILE A 113 -8.15 12.03 19.36
CA ILE A 113 -6.82 11.85 18.80
C ILE A 113 -6.47 13.10 17.99
N ASP A 114 -5.26 13.63 18.20
CA ASP A 114 -4.76 14.82 17.50
C ASP A 114 -3.88 14.40 16.31
N PHE A 115 -4.25 14.84 15.09
CA PHE A 115 -3.54 14.55 13.86
C PHE A 115 -2.87 15.80 13.33
N GLU A 116 -1.55 15.75 13.11
CA GLU A 116 -0.78 16.84 12.51
C GLU A 116 -0.18 16.37 11.17
N TYR A 117 -0.44 17.14 10.10
CA TYR A 117 0.04 16.85 8.75
C TYR A 117 1.30 17.64 8.45
N ILE A 118 2.40 16.96 8.08
CA ILE A 118 3.70 17.58 7.85
C ILE A 118 4.43 16.96 6.64
N ASP A 119 5.42 17.69 6.12
CA ASP A 119 6.33 17.16 5.12
C ASP A 119 7.30 16.14 5.75
N MET A 120 7.06 14.84 5.52
CA MET A 120 7.88 13.76 6.07
C MET A 120 9.26 13.61 5.42
N ARG A 121 9.56 14.38 4.34
CA ARG A 121 10.88 14.39 3.71
C ARG A 121 11.92 15.15 4.56
N ASP A 122 11.45 16.06 5.40
CA ASP A 122 12.29 16.80 6.33
C ASP A 122 12.26 16.15 7.71
N THR A 123 13.19 15.25 7.97
CA THR A 123 13.32 14.54 9.25
C THR A 123 13.52 15.51 10.43
N SER A 124 14.16 16.66 10.21
CA SER A 124 14.37 17.67 11.26
C SER A 124 13.04 18.33 11.65
N LEU A 125 12.16 18.57 10.66
CA LEU A 125 10.81 19.06 10.92
C LEU A 125 9.99 18.03 11.69
N VAL A 126 10.09 16.74 11.29
CA VAL A 126 9.39 15.65 12.01
C VAL A 126 9.83 15.61 13.47
N GLU A 127 11.15 15.64 13.74
CA GLU A 127 11.69 15.64 15.09
C GLU A 127 11.22 16.86 15.90
N ALA A 128 11.20 18.05 15.31
CA ALA A 128 10.72 19.28 15.95
C ALA A 128 9.22 19.27 16.28
N LYS A 129 8.44 18.41 15.62
CA LYS A 129 6.99 18.25 15.81
C LYS A 129 6.63 17.11 16.78
N MET A 130 7.62 16.34 17.24
CA MET A 130 7.39 15.30 18.25
C MET A 130 6.97 15.94 19.59
N ARG A 131 6.01 15.33 20.24
CA ARG A 131 5.46 15.73 21.55
C ARG A 131 5.52 14.54 22.51
N GLU A 132 5.42 14.77 23.82
CA GLU A 132 5.30 13.69 24.80
C GLU A 132 4.09 12.77 24.54
N THR A 133 3.04 13.32 23.93
CA THR A 133 1.84 12.58 23.55
C THR A 133 1.92 11.94 22.15
N THR A 134 3.02 12.10 21.41
CA THR A 134 3.13 11.50 20.08
C THR A 134 3.21 9.99 20.18
N LYS A 135 2.17 9.32 19.71
CA LYS A 135 2.03 7.86 19.75
C LYS A 135 2.63 7.19 18.54
N MET A 136 2.53 7.82 17.37
CA MET A 136 3.06 7.26 16.12
C MET A 136 3.39 8.32 15.07
N ILE A 137 4.31 7.93 14.19
CA ILE A 137 4.55 8.55 12.89
C ILE A 137 4.02 7.56 11.85
N PHE A 138 3.08 7.99 11.01
CA PHE A 138 2.57 7.19 9.88
C PHE A 138 3.17 7.73 8.58
N ILE A 139 3.65 6.85 7.70
CA ILE A 139 4.24 7.24 6.41
C ILE A 139 3.70 6.40 5.27
N GLU A 140 3.65 6.99 4.07
CA GLU A 140 3.61 6.31 2.78
C GLU A 140 4.90 6.66 2.02
N THR A 141 5.56 5.68 1.42
CA THR A 141 6.76 5.95 0.60
C THR A 141 6.99 4.89 -0.47
N PRO A 142 6.83 5.25 -1.77
CA PRO A 142 6.32 6.53 -2.30
C PRO A 142 4.85 6.77 -1.95
N PRO A 143 4.42 8.02 -1.66
CA PRO A 143 3.03 8.35 -1.43
C PRO A 143 2.23 8.53 -2.72
N ASN A 144 0.91 8.50 -2.58
CA ASN A 144 -0.07 8.75 -3.63
C ASN A 144 -0.58 10.20 -3.56
N PRO A 145 -0.45 11.04 -4.62
CA PRO A 145 0.02 10.67 -5.96
C PRO A 145 1.42 11.19 -6.32
N MET A 146 2.08 11.99 -5.46
CA MET A 146 3.23 12.80 -5.86
C MET A 146 4.56 12.02 -5.92
N MET A 147 4.58 10.78 -5.46
CA MET A 147 5.73 9.87 -5.57
C MET A 147 7.01 10.36 -4.84
N PHE A 148 6.86 11.16 -3.77
CA PHE A 148 7.98 11.60 -2.94
C PHE A 148 8.62 10.42 -2.19
N ILE A 149 9.86 10.57 -1.80
CA ILE A 149 10.58 9.54 -1.04
C ILE A 149 10.88 10.04 0.37
N THR A 150 10.50 9.23 1.35
CA THR A 150 10.70 9.47 2.78
C THR A 150 11.73 8.47 3.32
N ASP A 151 12.63 8.90 4.20
CA ASP A 151 13.65 8.04 4.81
C ASP A 151 13.05 7.23 5.97
N ILE A 152 12.79 5.94 5.70
CA ILE A 152 12.20 5.02 6.67
C ILE A 152 13.12 4.86 7.90
N ARG A 153 14.44 4.71 7.69
CA ARG A 153 15.39 4.50 8.79
C ARG A 153 15.54 5.72 9.68
N ALA A 154 15.62 6.89 9.07
CA ALA A 154 15.73 8.13 9.81
C ALA A 154 14.46 8.39 10.65
N LEU A 155 13.28 8.19 10.08
CA LEU A 155 12.01 8.37 10.81
C LEU A 155 11.78 7.29 11.87
N ALA A 156 12.24 6.05 11.66
CA ALA A 156 12.24 5.03 12.70
C ALA A 156 13.10 5.46 13.90
N ALA A 157 14.29 6.02 13.65
CA ALA A 157 15.14 6.52 14.71
C ALA A 157 14.49 7.67 15.50
N VAL A 158 13.84 8.61 14.82
CA VAL A 158 13.08 9.71 15.47
C VAL A 158 11.93 9.14 16.29
N ALA A 159 11.09 8.28 15.73
CA ALA A 159 9.97 7.68 16.43
C ALA A 159 10.42 6.97 17.72
N HIS A 160 11.43 6.11 17.61
CA HIS A 160 11.92 5.31 18.75
C HIS A 160 12.61 6.17 19.81
N ALA A 161 13.32 7.25 19.45
CA ALA A 161 13.91 8.19 20.42
C ALA A 161 12.85 8.85 21.30
N HIS A 162 11.62 8.98 20.81
CA HIS A 162 10.48 9.56 21.55
C HIS A 162 9.49 8.50 22.07
N GLY A 163 9.80 7.20 21.97
CA GLY A 163 8.90 6.11 22.41
C GLY A 163 7.64 5.96 21.55
N ALA A 164 7.63 6.53 20.36
CA ALA A 164 6.55 6.41 19.39
C ALA A 164 6.79 5.25 18.42
N LEU A 165 5.72 4.83 17.73
CA LEU A 165 5.77 3.80 16.67
C LEU A 165 6.02 4.45 15.30
N LEU A 166 6.79 3.78 14.44
CA LEU A 166 6.79 4.04 13.00
C LEU A 166 5.87 3.05 12.29
N VAL A 167 4.85 3.56 11.63
CA VAL A 167 3.94 2.79 10.76
C VAL A 167 4.20 3.16 9.31
N ALA A 168 4.41 2.17 8.46
CA ALA A 168 4.64 2.37 7.04
C ALA A 168 3.53 1.72 6.21
N ASP A 169 2.88 2.48 5.33
CA ASP A 169 2.05 1.96 4.26
C ASP A 169 2.96 1.64 3.06
N ASN A 170 3.07 0.35 2.74
CA ASN A 170 3.96 -0.19 1.70
C ASN A 170 3.21 -0.56 0.41
N THR A 171 1.98 -0.10 0.26
CA THR A 171 1.08 -0.50 -0.83
C THR A 171 1.67 -0.32 -2.22
N PHE A 172 2.48 0.73 -2.47
CA PHE A 172 2.99 1.04 -3.82
C PHE A 172 4.19 0.20 -4.24
N LEU A 173 4.93 -0.38 -3.29
CA LEU A 173 6.12 -1.17 -3.59
C LEU A 173 5.96 -2.65 -3.33
N SER A 174 5.06 -3.02 -2.43
CA SER A 174 4.89 -4.38 -1.91
C SER A 174 6.16 -4.94 -1.22
N PRO A 175 6.08 -6.03 -0.48
CA PRO A 175 7.24 -6.64 0.17
C PRO A 175 8.28 -7.22 -0.82
N HIS A 176 7.94 -7.30 -2.12
CA HIS A 176 8.90 -7.67 -3.14
C HIS A 176 9.98 -6.60 -3.35
N ALA A 177 9.56 -5.33 -3.41
CA ALA A 177 10.48 -4.22 -3.69
C ALA A 177 10.96 -3.48 -2.43
N GLN A 178 10.19 -3.46 -1.34
CA GLN A 178 10.52 -2.74 -0.11
C GLN A 178 10.01 -3.49 1.12
N LYS A 179 10.82 -3.56 2.20
CA LYS A 179 10.48 -4.24 3.46
C LYS A 179 10.67 -3.31 4.64
N PRO A 180 9.70 -2.44 4.94
CA PRO A 180 9.84 -1.42 5.99
C PRO A 180 10.16 -1.99 7.37
N LEU A 181 9.66 -3.18 7.74
CA LEU A 181 10.03 -3.82 9.02
C LEU A 181 11.54 -4.03 9.16
N THR A 182 12.23 -4.36 8.06
CA THR A 182 13.71 -4.53 8.08
C THR A 182 14.47 -3.21 8.12
N LEU A 183 13.77 -2.11 7.85
CA LEU A 183 14.31 -0.73 7.85
C LEU A 183 14.02 0.02 9.14
N GLY A 184 13.30 -0.62 10.09
CA GLY A 184 13.03 -0.07 11.40
C GLY A 184 11.56 0.25 11.68
N ALA A 185 10.64 0.13 10.71
CA ALA A 185 9.21 0.26 11.00
C ALA A 185 8.74 -0.78 12.01
N ASP A 186 7.78 -0.41 12.85
CA ASP A 186 7.17 -1.29 13.85
C ASP A 186 5.97 -2.03 13.27
N ILE A 187 5.23 -1.35 12.39
CA ILE A 187 4.05 -1.86 11.70
C ILE A 187 4.19 -1.55 10.21
N VAL A 188 3.86 -2.52 9.37
CA VAL A 188 3.62 -2.33 7.95
C VAL A 188 2.17 -2.61 7.66
N VAL A 189 1.52 -1.72 6.92
CA VAL A 189 0.17 -1.93 6.37
C VAL A 189 0.22 -1.91 4.86
N GLU A 190 -0.69 -2.66 4.23
CA GLU A 190 -0.90 -2.58 2.80
C GLU A 190 -2.38 -2.68 2.44
N SER A 191 -2.78 -1.94 1.45
CA SER A 191 -3.94 -2.31 0.66
C SER A 191 -3.57 -3.47 -0.24
N ALA A 192 -3.69 -4.70 0.28
CA ALA A 192 -3.37 -5.92 -0.45
C ALA A 192 -4.24 -6.13 -1.71
N THR A 193 -5.32 -5.36 -1.84
CA THR A 193 -6.14 -5.18 -3.06
C THR A 193 -5.28 -4.84 -4.29
N LYS A 194 -4.12 -4.21 -4.09
CA LYS A 194 -3.27 -3.64 -5.13
C LYS A 194 -2.28 -4.70 -5.67
N TYR A 195 -0.97 -4.46 -5.56
CA TYR A 195 0.06 -5.34 -6.09
C TYR A 195 0.02 -6.78 -5.55
N LEU A 196 -0.28 -6.97 -4.26
CA LEU A 196 -0.37 -8.31 -3.66
C LEU A 196 -1.45 -9.17 -4.34
N CYS A 197 -2.64 -8.61 -4.58
CA CYS A 197 -3.70 -9.23 -5.38
C CYS A 197 -3.34 -9.24 -6.87
N GLY A 198 -3.13 -8.06 -7.44
CA GLY A 198 -2.70 -7.85 -8.82
C GLY A 198 -3.72 -8.19 -9.91
N HIS A 199 -4.96 -8.59 -9.57
CA HIS A 199 -5.95 -9.07 -10.55
C HIS A 199 -7.28 -8.31 -10.50
N ASN A 200 -7.36 -7.19 -9.76
CA ASN A 200 -8.55 -6.32 -9.64
C ASN A 200 -9.84 -7.05 -9.18
N ASP A 201 -9.71 -8.20 -8.49
CA ASP A 201 -10.82 -9.11 -8.15
C ASP A 201 -11.03 -9.34 -6.64
N VAL A 202 -10.09 -8.90 -5.77
CA VAL A 202 -10.20 -9.05 -4.31
C VAL A 202 -9.95 -7.71 -3.61
N ILE A 203 -10.78 -7.37 -2.64
CA ILE A 203 -10.53 -6.29 -1.68
C ILE A 203 -9.92 -6.91 -0.43
N CYS A 204 -8.71 -6.49 -0.08
CA CYS A 204 -7.94 -7.05 1.04
C CYS A 204 -7.02 -6.00 1.66
N GLY A 205 -6.80 -6.09 2.96
CA GLY A 205 -5.74 -5.39 3.66
C GLY A 205 -4.82 -6.36 4.38
N THR A 206 -3.59 -5.96 4.61
CA THR A 206 -2.65 -6.67 5.49
C THR A 206 -2.03 -5.72 6.49
N LEU A 207 -1.70 -6.27 7.65
CA LEU A 207 -0.92 -5.61 8.68
C LEU A 207 0.12 -6.61 9.17
N ALA A 208 1.38 -6.21 9.25
CA ALA A 208 2.48 -7.05 9.73
C ALA A 208 3.31 -6.35 10.79
N VAL A 209 3.87 -7.13 11.72
CA VAL A 209 4.78 -6.69 12.80
C VAL A 209 5.99 -7.61 12.89
N ARG A 210 7.08 -7.09 13.46
CA ARG A 210 8.36 -7.79 13.53
C ARG A 210 8.35 -8.94 14.52
N ASP A 211 7.81 -8.73 15.75
CA ASP A 211 7.84 -9.67 16.87
C ASP A 211 6.41 -10.12 17.21
N ALA A 212 6.17 -11.43 17.06
CA ALA A 212 4.87 -12.05 17.31
C ALA A 212 4.46 -12.05 18.80
N ASP A 213 5.43 -12.00 19.71
CA ASP A 213 5.23 -12.08 21.16
C ASP A 213 5.18 -10.71 21.83
N SER A 214 5.40 -9.62 21.08
CA SER A 214 5.38 -8.25 21.57
C SER A 214 4.00 -7.85 22.13
N ASP A 215 3.98 -6.87 23.02
CA ASP A 215 2.72 -6.30 23.53
C ASP A 215 1.94 -5.60 22.42
N LEU A 216 2.64 -5.07 21.42
CA LEU A 216 2.04 -4.52 20.20
C LEU A 216 1.26 -5.60 19.43
N ALA A 217 1.87 -6.75 19.15
CA ALA A 217 1.21 -7.87 18.47
C ALA A 217 0.00 -8.38 19.26
N LYS A 218 0.12 -8.51 20.58
CA LYS A 218 -1.00 -8.93 21.44
C LYS A 218 -2.15 -7.91 21.42
N ARG A 219 -1.84 -6.60 21.37
CA ARG A 219 -2.86 -5.55 21.29
C ARG A 219 -3.57 -5.58 19.95
N ILE A 220 -2.83 -5.73 18.84
CA ILE A 220 -3.42 -5.87 17.49
C ILE A 220 -4.30 -7.13 17.41
N GLU A 221 -3.83 -8.27 17.92
CA GLU A 221 -4.62 -9.52 17.97
C GLU A 221 -5.96 -9.32 18.71
N LEU A 222 -5.94 -8.59 19.84
CA LEU A 222 -7.15 -8.27 20.58
C LEU A 222 -8.12 -7.42 19.75
N LEU A 223 -7.61 -6.40 19.05
CA LEU A 223 -8.42 -5.54 18.16
C LEU A 223 -9.03 -6.34 17.02
N VAL A 224 -8.22 -7.13 16.30
CA VAL A 224 -8.69 -7.99 15.20
C VAL A 224 -9.78 -8.94 15.67
N LYS A 225 -9.56 -9.60 16.81
CA LYS A 225 -10.54 -10.52 17.39
C LYS A 225 -11.85 -9.83 17.78
N SER A 226 -11.77 -8.59 18.30
CA SER A 226 -12.91 -7.86 18.85
C SER A 226 -13.71 -7.12 17.77
N GLU A 227 -13.04 -6.44 16.85
CA GLU A 227 -13.67 -5.69 15.76
C GLU A 227 -14.08 -6.59 14.59
N GLY A 228 -13.34 -7.66 14.35
CA GLY A 228 -13.69 -8.69 13.36
C GLY A 228 -13.48 -8.33 11.89
N PRO A 229 -12.49 -7.50 11.49
CA PRO A 229 -12.31 -7.08 10.10
C PRO A 229 -11.55 -8.13 9.24
N ASN A 230 -11.84 -9.40 9.41
CA ASN A 230 -11.07 -10.47 8.79
C ASN A 230 -11.41 -10.71 7.33
N LEU A 231 -10.40 -11.15 6.57
CA LEU A 231 -10.55 -11.63 5.21
C LEU A 231 -11.26 -12.99 5.17
N SER A 232 -12.08 -13.21 4.15
CA SER A 232 -12.77 -14.49 3.93
C SER A 232 -11.78 -15.61 3.56
N PRO A 233 -12.11 -16.89 3.80
CA PRO A 233 -11.26 -18.01 3.36
C PRO A 233 -11.07 -18.07 1.84
N MET A 234 -12.10 -17.74 1.06
CA MET A 234 -12.02 -17.76 -0.40
C MET A 234 -11.07 -16.64 -0.91
N ASP A 235 -11.24 -15.41 -0.40
CA ASP A 235 -10.36 -14.30 -0.76
C ASP A 235 -8.93 -14.57 -0.31
N SER A 236 -8.73 -15.17 0.88
CA SER A 236 -7.41 -15.59 1.36
C SER A 236 -6.75 -16.59 0.41
N TRP A 237 -7.52 -17.51 -0.16
CA TRP A 237 -7.02 -18.46 -1.15
C TRP A 237 -6.64 -17.80 -2.48
N LEU A 238 -7.46 -16.85 -2.97
CA LEU A 238 -7.14 -16.05 -4.15
C LEU A 238 -5.86 -15.25 -3.92
N MET A 239 -5.70 -14.65 -2.75
CA MET A 239 -4.48 -13.94 -2.37
C MET A 239 -3.25 -14.84 -2.35
N LEU A 240 -3.33 -16.05 -1.76
CA LEU A 240 -2.26 -17.05 -1.79
C LEU A 240 -1.85 -17.43 -3.22
N ARG A 241 -2.84 -17.56 -4.12
CA ARG A 241 -2.58 -17.84 -5.53
C ARG A 241 -1.87 -16.68 -6.21
N SER A 242 -2.28 -15.43 -5.92
CA SER A 242 -1.74 -14.21 -6.50
C SER A 242 -0.30 -13.95 -6.04
N LEU A 243 0.05 -14.22 -4.78
CA LEU A 243 1.40 -14.05 -4.26
C LEU A 243 2.45 -14.82 -5.07
N LYS A 244 2.10 -16.00 -5.60
CA LYS A 244 3.03 -16.85 -6.35
C LYS A 244 3.58 -16.21 -7.63
N THR A 245 2.98 -15.12 -8.10
CA THR A 245 3.41 -14.37 -9.27
C THR A 245 3.73 -12.91 -8.94
N LEU A 246 3.83 -12.56 -7.66
CA LEU A 246 4.04 -11.17 -7.23
C LEU A 246 5.29 -10.57 -7.89
N GLY A 247 6.44 -11.20 -7.71
CA GLY A 247 7.72 -10.70 -8.21
C GLY A 247 7.73 -10.50 -9.73
N VAL A 248 7.31 -11.51 -10.50
CA VAL A 248 7.30 -11.40 -11.98
C VAL A 248 6.33 -10.32 -12.47
N ARG A 249 5.24 -10.03 -11.73
CA ARG A 249 4.32 -8.95 -12.08
C ARG A 249 4.94 -7.58 -11.75
N VAL A 250 5.42 -7.40 -10.52
CA VAL A 250 5.98 -6.13 -10.05
C VAL A 250 7.21 -5.72 -10.86
N GLU A 251 8.11 -6.66 -11.18
CA GLU A 251 9.28 -6.37 -12.01
C GLU A 251 8.88 -5.96 -13.43
N ARG A 252 7.95 -6.69 -14.07
CA ARG A 252 7.48 -6.33 -15.41
C ARG A 252 6.76 -4.99 -15.42
N GLN A 253 5.93 -4.72 -14.42
CA GLN A 253 5.27 -3.42 -14.26
C GLN A 253 6.28 -2.28 -14.08
N ALA A 254 7.34 -2.49 -13.31
CA ALA A 254 8.40 -1.49 -13.11
C ALA A 254 9.22 -1.24 -14.39
N GLU A 255 9.54 -2.29 -15.17
CA GLU A 255 10.18 -2.16 -16.48
C GLU A 255 9.34 -1.33 -17.45
N ASN A 256 8.05 -1.67 -17.57
CA ASN A 256 7.12 -0.91 -18.40
C ASN A 256 6.97 0.54 -17.92
N ALA A 257 6.87 0.75 -16.59
CA ALA A 257 6.72 2.07 -16.00
C ALA A 257 7.95 2.95 -16.27
N LEU A 258 9.16 2.44 -16.16
CA LEU A 258 10.36 3.19 -16.49
C LEU A 258 10.37 3.63 -17.96
N ALA A 259 10.10 2.68 -18.88
CA ALA A 259 10.06 2.96 -20.30
C ALA A 259 8.97 3.99 -20.68
N ILE A 260 7.82 3.96 -20.01
CA ILE A 260 6.74 4.94 -20.21
C ILE A 260 7.12 6.29 -19.59
N ALA A 261 7.69 6.31 -18.39
CA ALA A 261 8.09 7.55 -17.71
C ALA A 261 9.16 8.32 -18.52
N GLU A 262 10.17 7.62 -19.05
CA GLU A 262 11.19 8.21 -19.93
C GLU A 262 10.57 8.73 -21.24
N TRP A 263 9.65 7.98 -21.83
CA TRP A 263 8.94 8.40 -23.04
C TRP A 263 8.04 9.62 -22.78
N LEU A 264 7.32 9.68 -21.63
CA LEU A 264 6.50 10.84 -21.26
C LEU A 264 7.31 12.13 -21.16
N LEU A 265 8.57 12.09 -20.74
CA LEU A 265 9.47 13.26 -20.72
C LEU A 265 9.71 13.83 -22.14
N THR A 266 9.51 13.05 -23.18
CA THR A 266 9.69 13.50 -24.58
C THR A 266 8.42 14.09 -25.19
N ARG A 267 7.29 13.98 -24.50
CA ARG A 267 5.97 14.39 -25.06
C ARG A 267 5.76 15.89 -24.89
N PRO A 268 5.39 16.61 -25.97
CA PRO A 268 5.15 18.04 -25.91
C PRO A 268 3.92 18.42 -25.07
N GLU A 269 2.97 17.51 -24.84
CA GLU A 269 1.77 17.72 -24.04
C GLU A 269 2.07 17.65 -22.52
N VAL A 270 3.16 16.96 -22.12
CA VAL A 270 3.55 16.69 -20.74
C VAL A 270 4.51 17.76 -20.23
N THR A 271 4.32 18.21 -19.01
CA THR A 271 5.17 19.23 -18.37
C THR A 271 6.05 18.68 -17.26
N GLU A 272 5.58 17.67 -16.53
CA GLU A 272 6.28 17.06 -15.40
C GLU A 272 5.97 15.56 -15.34
N VAL A 273 6.95 14.75 -14.91
CA VAL A 273 6.79 13.31 -14.68
C VAL A 273 7.39 12.97 -13.32
N TYR A 274 6.61 12.28 -12.49
CA TYR A 274 6.98 11.85 -11.15
C TYR A 274 7.07 10.32 -11.13
N TYR A 275 8.28 9.80 -11.10
CA TYR A 275 8.57 8.38 -11.02
C TYR A 275 9.94 8.16 -10.36
N PRO A 276 10.04 7.39 -9.26
CA PRO A 276 11.30 7.24 -8.52
C PRO A 276 12.46 6.66 -9.33
N GLY A 277 12.17 5.91 -10.41
CA GLY A 277 13.17 5.32 -11.31
C GLY A 277 13.83 6.31 -12.28
N LEU A 278 13.30 7.54 -12.45
CA LEU A 278 13.90 8.54 -13.32
C LEU A 278 15.22 9.07 -12.73
N ALA A 279 16.21 9.27 -13.60
CA ALA A 279 17.54 9.74 -13.21
C ALA A 279 17.53 11.12 -12.50
N ASN A 280 16.55 11.96 -12.82
CA ASN A 280 16.38 13.30 -12.24
C ASN A 280 15.42 13.35 -11.05
N HIS A 281 14.89 12.21 -10.58
CA HIS A 281 14.02 12.21 -9.41
C HIS A 281 14.81 12.57 -8.14
N PRO A 282 14.39 13.59 -7.37
CA PRO A 282 15.19 14.11 -6.25
C PRO A 282 15.42 13.10 -5.12
N GLY A 283 14.49 12.16 -4.95
CA GLY A 283 14.58 11.09 -3.93
C GLY A 283 15.20 9.78 -4.43
N ARG A 284 15.74 9.71 -5.66
CA ARG A 284 16.18 8.43 -6.25
C ARG A 284 17.25 7.72 -5.42
N ALA A 285 18.29 8.41 -5.01
CA ALA A 285 19.39 7.81 -4.25
C ALA A 285 18.90 7.25 -2.89
N LEU A 286 18.00 7.96 -2.21
CA LEU A 286 17.35 7.49 -0.99
C LEU A 286 16.48 6.27 -1.27
N HIS A 287 15.68 6.32 -2.32
CA HIS A 287 14.85 5.19 -2.75
C HIS A 287 15.68 3.92 -2.98
N GLU A 288 16.75 4.02 -3.76
CA GLU A 288 17.67 2.90 -4.04
C GLU A 288 18.38 2.36 -2.77
N SER A 289 18.49 3.15 -1.71
CA SER A 289 19.07 2.71 -0.44
C SER A 289 18.12 1.87 0.42
N GLN A 290 16.82 1.92 0.15
CA GLN A 290 15.78 1.29 0.98
C GLN A 290 14.83 0.37 0.21
N SER A 291 14.96 0.31 -1.13
CA SER A 291 14.14 -0.53 -2.00
C SER A 291 14.96 -1.17 -3.12
N THR A 292 14.46 -2.27 -3.68
CA THR A 292 15.10 -3.02 -4.78
C THR A 292 14.42 -2.79 -6.13
N GLY A 293 13.32 -2.03 -6.16
CA GLY A 293 12.55 -1.73 -7.36
C GLY A 293 11.81 -0.40 -7.22
N TYR A 294 11.27 0.11 -8.31
CA TYR A 294 10.64 1.43 -8.36
C TYR A 294 9.10 1.38 -8.44
N GLY A 295 8.53 0.18 -8.51
CA GLY A 295 7.08 -0.02 -8.66
C GLY A 295 6.55 0.36 -10.03
N GLY A 296 5.25 0.17 -10.23
CA GLY A 296 4.54 0.40 -11.50
C GLY A 296 3.70 1.68 -11.54
N MET A 297 3.91 2.64 -10.61
CA MET A 297 3.10 3.86 -10.53
C MET A 297 3.84 5.06 -11.10
N ILE A 298 3.19 5.78 -12.01
CA ILE A 298 3.69 7.04 -12.59
C ILE A 298 2.64 8.12 -12.35
N SER A 299 3.06 9.30 -11.90
CA SER A 299 2.24 10.50 -11.99
C SER A 299 2.87 11.48 -12.97
N PHE A 300 2.03 12.20 -13.71
CA PHE A 300 2.52 13.19 -14.66
C PHE A 300 1.54 14.35 -14.81
N LYS A 301 2.06 15.53 -15.09
CA LYS A 301 1.24 16.70 -15.40
C LYS A 301 1.27 17.01 -16.88
N VAL A 302 0.10 17.36 -17.39
CA VAL A 302 -0.06 17.88 -18.75
C VAL A 302 -0.19 19.41 -18.74
N LYS A 303 -0.13 20.06 -19.91
CA LYS A 303 -0.10 21.52 -20.03
C LYS A 303 -1.32 22.22 -19.44
N THR A 304 -2.50 21.63 -19.55
CA THR A 304 -3.77 22.24 -19.10
C THR A 304 -4.70 21.22 -18.49
N SER A 305 -5.61 21.64 -17.61
CA SER A 305 -6.65 20.80 -17.06
C SER A 305 -7.60 20.24 -18.13
N ALA A 306 -7.84 21.01 -19.19
CA ALA A 306 -8.63 20.52 -20.32
C ALA A 306 -8.00 19.31 -21.00
N ILE A 307 -6.67 19.31 -21.21
CA ILE A 307 -5.95 18.15 -21.74
C ILE A 307 -6.09 16.98 -20.76
N ALA A 308 -5.89 17.19 -19.44
CA ALA A 308 -6.01 16.11 -18.45
C ALA A 308 -7.38 15.44 -18.48
N GLN A 309 -8.46 16.21 -18.58
CA GLN A 309 -9.82 15.70 -18.65
C GLN A 309 -10.11 15.00 -19.97
N ASN A 310 -9.69 15.60 -21.10
CA ASN A 310 -9.97 15.05 -22.43
C ASN A 310 -9.18 13.76 -22.73
N VAL A 311 -7.95 13.59 -22.21
CA VAL A 311 -7.18 12.35 -22.35
C VAL A 311 -8.01 11.15 -21.93
N LEU A 312 -8.71 11.23 -20.81
CA LEU A 312 -9.51 10.14 -20.24
C LEU A 312 -10.59 9.62 -21.20
N ALA A 313 -11.17 10.49 -22.01
CA ALA A 313 -12.20 10.13 -22.99
C ALA A 313 -11.64 9.50 -24.30
N HIS A 314 -10.33 9.60 -24.51
CA HIS A 314 -9.68 9.13 -25.73
C HIS A 314 -8.86 7.86 -25.57
N LEU A 315 -8.73 7.36 -24.34
CA LEU A 315 -8.08 6.06 -24.07
C LEU A 315 -8.87 4.91 -24.73
N ARG A 316 -8.15 3.89 -25.18
CA ARG A 316 -8.72 2.71 -25.86
C ARG A 316 -8.34 1.39 -25.20
N LEU A 317 -7.12 1.30 -24.71
CA LEU A 317 -6.55 0.15 -24.03
C LEU A 317 -6.49 0.39 -22.52
N ILE A 318 -5.91 1.51 -22.11
CA ILE A 318 -5.81 1.91 -20.71
C ILE A 318 -7.19 2.30 -20.19
N ALA A 319 -7.62 1.71 -19.08
CA ALA A 319 -8.93 2.01 -18.53
C ALA A 319 -8.90 3.27 -17.63
N PHE A 320 -9.84 4.18 -17.82
CA PHE A 320 -10.09 5.24 -16.84
C PHE A 320 -10.87 4.64 -15.66
N ALA A 321 -10.15 4.30 -14.60
CA ALA A 321 -10.72 3.67 -13.42
C ALA A 321 -9.91 4.00 -12.18
N GLU A 322 -10.53 3.86 -11.02
CA GLU A 322 -9.83 3.88 -9.75
C GLU A 322 -9.10 2.57 -9.51
N SER A 323 -8.26 2.52 -8.49
CA SER A 323 -7.36 1.43 -8.13
C SER A 323 -5.99 1.53 -8.78
N LEU A 324 -5.17 0.51 -8.60
CA LEU A 324 -3.79 0.41 -9.09
C LEU A 324 -3.22 -1.00 -8.86
N GLY A 325 -2.05 -1.27 -9.43
CA GLY A 325 -1.26 -2.47 -9.15
C GLY A 325 -1.79 -3.75 -9.80
N GLY A 326 -2.88 -3.64 -10.57
CA GLY A 326 -3.42 -4.74 -11.37
C GLY A 326 -2.57 -5.06 -12.60
N VAL A 327 -2.86 -6.20 -13.22
CA VAL A 327 -2.20 -6.63 -14.48
C VAL A 327 -2.63 -5.77 -15.67
N GLU A 328 -3.79 -5.10 -15.58
CA GLU A 328 -4.27 -4.12 -16.54
C GLU A 328 -3.83 -2.71 -16.15
N SER A 329 -3.49 -1.88 -17.15
CA SER A 329 -3.13 -0.48 -16.96
C SER A 329 -4.35 0.40 -16.70
N LEU A 330 -4.25 1.27 -15.67
CA LEU A 330 -5.31 2.17 -15.25
C LEU A 330 -4.82 3.61 -15.21
N LEU A 331 -5.60 4.54 -15.75
CA LEU A 331 -5.36 5.98 -15.61
C LEU A 331 -6.40 6.59 -14.68
N THR A 332 -5.94 7.36 -13.71
CA THR A 332 -6.77 8.02 -12.68
C THR A 332 -6.56 9.53 -12.74
N TYR A 333 -7.61 10.30 -12.47
CA TYR A 333 -7.54 11.74 -12.25
C TYR A 333 -7.68 12.04 -10.74
N PRO A 334 -6.55 12.11 -9.99
CA PRO A 334 -6.57 12.09 -8.52
C PRO A 334 -7.43 13.17 -7.88
N LEU A 335 -7.39 14.39 -8.41
CA LEU A 335 -8.08 15.54 -7.81
C LEU A 335 -9.59 15.34 -7.64
N VAL A 336 -10.25 14.59 -8.53
CA VAL A 336 -11.70 14.34 -8.48
C VAL A 336 -12.07 12.91 -8.08
N GLN A 337 -11.07 12.04 -7.83
CA GLN A 337 -11.27 10.66 -7.43
C GLN A 337 -10.64 10.42 -6.05
N THR A 338 -9.38 9.99 -6.01
CA THR A 338 -8.73 9.54 -4.77
C THR A 338 -8.48 10.65 -3.74
N HIS A 339 -8.48 11.91 -4.15
CA HIS A 339 -8.22 13.10 -3.33
C HIS A 339 -9.39 14.09 -3.30
N ALA A 340 -10.55 13.72 -3.84
CA ALA A 340 -11.72 14.62 -3.93
C ALA A 340 -12.21 15.13 -2.57
N GLU A 341 -12.02 14.37 -1.51
CA GLU A 341 -12.47 14.69 -0.15
C GLU A 341 -11.36 15.28 0.73
N MET A 342 -10.14 15.48 0.18
CA MET A 342 -9.04 16.06 0.94
C MET A 342 -9.24 17.56 1.19
N PRO A 343 -8.84 18.08 2.35
CA PRO A 343 -8.84 19.53 2.61
C PRO A 343 -8.00 20.27 1.55
N HIS A 344 -8.56 21.36 1.01
CA HIS A 344 -7.88 22.17 -0.02
C HIS A 344 -6.51 22.68 0.41
N GLU A 345 -6.34 22.97 1.71
CA GLU A 345 -5.05 23.40 2.27
C GLU A 345 -3.97 22.33 2.17
N LEU A 346 -4.33 21.06 2.39
CA LEU A 346 -3.40 19.94 2.21
C LEU A 346 -3.06 19.74 0.74
N ILE A 347 -4.05 19.74 -0.15
CA ILE A 347 -3.83 19.66 -1.61
C ILE A 347 -2.85 20.73 -2.08
N ALA A 348 -3.03 21.98 -1.61
CA ALA A 348 -2.16 23.10 -2.00
C ALA A 348 -0.68 22.91 -1.58
N ARG A 349 -0.42 22.19 -0.48
CA ARG A 349 0.95 21.92 0.02
C ARG A 349 1.67 20.83 -0.78
N THR A 350 0.94 19.86 -1.31
CA THR A 350 1.53 18.71 -2.03
C THR A 350 1.96 19.06 -3.45
N GLY A 351 1.40 20.11 -4.04
CA GLY A 351 1.59 20.45 -5.45
C GLY A 351 0.68 19.67 -6.40
N LEU A 352 -0.28 18.91 -5.88
CA LEU A 352 -1.35 18.31 -6.67
C LEU A 352 -2.26 19.41 -7.24
N ASP A 353 -2.46 19.39 -8.55
CA ASP A 353 -3.33 20.31 -9.26
C ASP A 353 -4.20 19.58 -10.31
N ASP A 354 -5.05 20.35 -11.00
CA ASP A 354 -6.01 19.87 -12.00
C ASP A 354 -5.39 19.41 -13.33
N ARG A 355 -4.07 19.39 -13.43
CA ARG A 355 -3.31 18.92 -14.60
C ARG A 355 -2.69 17.53 -14.37
N LEU A 356 -2.77 17.01 -13.15
CA LEU A 356 -2.10 15.77 -12.77
C LEU A 356 -2.96 14.55 -13.09
N LEU A 357 -2.34 13.58 -13.76
CA LEU A 357 -2.84 12.24 -14.04
C LEU A 357 -1.94 11.21 -13.35
N ARG A 358 -2.52 10.10 -12.90
CA ARG A 358 -1.78 8.99 -12.29
C ARG A 358 -2.03 7.71 -13.08
N LEU A 359 -0.96 7.12 -13.59
CA LEU A 359 -0.96 5.87 -14.35
C LEU A 359 -0.47 4.71 -13.47
N SER A 360 -1.29 3.69 -13.31
CA SER A 360 -0.89 2.37 -12.84
C SER A 360 -0.57 1.52 -14.05
N VAL A 361 0.69 1.16 -14.20
CA VAL A 361 1.18 0.41 -15.37
C VAL A 361 0.99 -1.08 -15.15
N GLY A 362 0.38 -1.75 -16.13
CA GLY A 362 0.13 -3.19 -16.14
C GLY A 362 1.21 -4.00 -16.87
N LEU A 363 0.82 -5.18 -17.33
CA LEU A 363 1.70 -6.16 -17.97
C LEU A 363 1.65 -6.14 -19.50
N GLU A 364 0.82 -5.29 -20.08
CA GLU A 364 0.61 -5.17 -21.52
C GLU A 364 1.94 -4.88 -22.24
N ASP A 365 1.97 -5.03 -23.54
CA ASP A 365 3.12 -4.60 -24.35
C ASP A 365 3.32 -3.09 -24.17
N VAL A 366 4.54 -2.69 -23.87
CA VAL A 366 4.85 -1.29 -23.56
C VAL A 366 4.63 -0.35 -24.73
N GLU A 367 4.82 -0.82 -25.95
CA GLU A 367 4.59 -0.01 -27.15
C GLU A 367 3.10 0.20 -27.42
N ASP A 368 2.24 -0.79 -27.15
CA ASP A 368 0.78 -0.64 -27.22
C ASP A 368 0.30 0.41 -26.19
N LEU A 369 0.84 0.41 -24.97
CA LEU A 369 0.53 1.41 -23.94
C LEU A 369 0.97 2.83 -24.36
N LYS A 370 2.17 2.96 -24.93
CA LYS A 370 2.68 4.25 -25.44
C LYS A 370 1.84 4.75 -26.62
N GLU A 371 1.42 3.85 -27.53
CA GLU A 371 0.57 4.21 -28.66
C GLU A 371 -0.80 4.71 -28.18
N ASP A 372 -1.42 4.04 -27.20
CA ASP A 372 -2.69 4.47 -26.63
C ASP A 372 -2.58 5.84 -25.95
N LEU A 373 -1.55 6.04 -25.13
CA LEU A 373 -1.29 7.34 -24.48
C LEU A 373 -1.00 8.44 -25.53
N ALA A 374 -0.19 8.15 -26.56
CA ALA A 374 0.16 9.11 -27.59
C ALA A 374 -1.08 9.64 -28.32
N GLN A 375 -1.93 8.72 -28.83
CA GLN A 375 -3.14 9.09 -29.57
C GLN A 375 -4.15 9.85 -28.68
N ALA A 376 -4.21 9.50 -27.36
CA ALA A 376 -5.09 10.16 -26.42
C ALA A 376 -4.60 11.59 -26.09
N LEU A 377 -3.31 11.76 -25.82
CA LEU A 377 -2.68 13.06 -25.56
C LEU A 377 -2.81 14.01 -26.79
N GLU A 378 -2.50 13.51 -28.00
CA GLU A 378 -2.59 14.31 -29.23
C GLU A 378 -4.02 14.77 -29.53
N LYS A 379 -5.03 13.92 -29.34
CA LYS A 379 -6.42 14.29 -29.52
C LYS A 379 -6.87 15.29 -28.47
N ALA A 380 -6.51 15.07 -27.19
CA ALA A 380 -6.85 15.95 -26.11
C ALA A 380 -6.25 17.35 -26.27
N ALA A 381 -5.04 17.44 -26.84
CA ALA A 381 -4.38 18.73 -27.09
C ALA A 381 -4.97 19.52 -28.27
N ARG A 382 -5.74 18.87 -29.16
CA ARG A 382 -6.41 19.51 -30.29
C ARG A 382 -7.86 19.93 -29.99
N ALA A 383 -8.45 19.39 -28.93
CA ALA A 383 -9.81 19.69 -28.50
C ALA A 383 -9.85 20.97 -27.64
#